data_222bc389bdd761fbec7cad11c4b54ab5
#
_entry.id   222bc389bdd761fbec7cad11c4b54ab5
#
_cell.length_a   1.000
_cell.length_b   1.000
_cell.length_c   1.000
_cell.angle_alpha   90.00
_cell.angle_beta   90.00
_cell.angle_gamma   90.00
#
_symmetry.space_group_name_H-M   'P 1'
#
loop_
_entity.id
_entity.type
_entity.pdbx_description
1 polymer ?
#
loop_
_entity_poly.entity_id
_entity_poly.type
_entity_poly.pdbx_seq_one_letter_code
_entity_poly.pdbx_strand_id
1 'polypeptide(L)'
;MTTRPAGTASGGTHFLRSDSIPLTAEAWPSTRLAGRTVRREQPKDALARQKRRTAMAVVTIRQLLDSGVHFGHQTRRWNPKVKRFILTERSGIHIIDLQQSLTYIDKAYEFVKETVARGGTVLFVGTKKQAQEVIAEQATRVGQPYVNQRWLGGLLTNFQTVSKRLARMKELEELDFENPAATGFTKKELLLKKRELDKLHKSLGGIRNLQKTPSAIWVVDAKREHLAINEAAKLGIPVIGILDTNADPDEFQYPIPGNDDAIRSVSLLTRIIADAAAEGLIQRHQPADEAEAEAAEPLAEWERELLEQGAPVATDVAEVETVATESAADEIAANEAVVATEAAE
;
A
#
# COMPACT_ATOMS: atom_id res chain seq x y z
N MET A 1 -20.21 -66.76 -21.74
CA MET A 1 -20.84 -66.87 -23.06
C MET A 1 -20.65 -65.54 -23.74
N THR A 2 -19.77 -65.59 -24.63
CA THR A 2 -19.66 -65.34 -26.07
C THR A 2 -19.40 -63.89 -26.36
N THR A 3 -18.42 -63.42 -27.03
CA THR A 3 -17.31 -63.82 -27.92
C THR A 3 -16.86 -62.52 -28.61
N ARG A 4 -15.59 -62.31 -28.66
CA ARG A 4 -14.91 -61.39 -29.61
C ARG A 4 -15.16 -61.85 -31.05
N PRO A 5 -14.93 -61.01 -32.10
CA PRO A 5 -13.69 -61.29 -32.81
C PRO A 5 -12.87 -60.05 -33.22
N ALA A 6 -11.64 -60.40 -33.53
CA ALA A 6 -10.58 -59.60 -34.14
C ALA A 6 -10.68 -59.60 -35.69
N GLY A 7 -10.07 -58.62 -36.32
CA GLY A 7 -9.83 -58.51 -37.76
C GLY A 7 -8.72 -57.50 -38.00
N THR A 8 -7.56 -57.87 -38.13
CA THR A 8 -6.54 -58.19 -39.18
C THR A 8 -6.22 -57.03 -40.13
N ALA A 9 -4.94 -56.79 -40.15
CA ALA A 9 -4.07 -55.93 -40.92
C ALA A 9 -4.21 -56.05 -42.47
N SER A 10 -3.90 -54.97 -43.16
CA SER A 10 -3.31 -55.05 -44.51
C SER A 10 -2.49 -53.80 -44.79
N GLY A 11 -1.24 -54.02 -45.14
CA GLY A 11 -0.24 -53.04 -45.53
C GLY A 11 -0.44 -52.60 -46.99
N GLY A 12 0.15 -51.46 -47.30
CA GLY A 12 0.22 -50.92 -48.65
C GLY A 12 1.33 -49.85 -48.73
N THR A 13 2.49 -50.34 -49.12
CA THR A 13 3.62 -49.52 -49.61
C THR A 13 3.28 -48.89 -50.96
N HIS A 14 3.37 -47.56 -51.09
CA HIS A 14 3.48 -46.92 -52.40
C HIS A 14 4.42 -45.69 -52.36
N PHE A 15 5.58 -45.89 -52.92
CA PHE A 15 6.29 -45.22 -54.01
C PHE A 15 6.37 -43.67 -53.95
N LEU A 16 7.61 -43.25 -53.78
CA LEU A 16 8.19 -41.95 -54.04
C LEU A 16 7.85 -41.46 -55.47
N ARG A 17 7.27 -40.27 -55.60
CA ARG A 17 7.28 -39.54 -56.84
C ARG A 17 7.83 -38.15 -56.58
N SER A 18 9.01 -37.90 -57.15
CA SER A 18 9.67 -36.62 -57.25
C SER A 18 8.96 -35.78 -58.26
N ASP A 19 8.24 -34.73 -57.83
CA ASP A 19 7.80 -33.67 -58.73
C ASP A 19 8.52 -32.39 -58.39
N SER A 20 9.30 -31.95 -59.36
CA SER A 20 10.06 -30.73 -59.42
C SER A 20 9.14 -29.51 -59.39
N ILE A 21 9.30 -28.64 -58.39
CA ILE A 21 8.59 -27.35 -58.33
C ILE A 21 9.46 -26.28 -59.04
N PRO A 22 8.93 -25.52 -60.00
CA PRO A 22 9.66 -24.43 -60.65
C PRO A 22 9.80 -23.25 -59.68
N LEU A 23 11.02 -22.72 -59.62
CA LEU A 23 11.34 -21.43 -58.98
C LEU A 23 10.72 -20.28 -59.81
N THR A 24 9.56 -19.78 -59.37
CA THR A 24 9.11 -18.46 -59.77
C THR A 24 9.51 -17.47 -58.68
N ALA A 25 10.36 -16.53 -59.05
CA ALA A 25 10.74 -15.40 -58.23
C ALA A 25 9.54 -14.44 -58.11
N GLU A 26 8.76 -14.59 -57.04
CA GLU A 26 7.79 -13.58 -56.65
C GLU A 26 8.43 -12.59 -55.68
N ALA A 27 8.42 -11.33 -56.08
CA ALA A 27 8.90 -10.19 -55.32
C ALA A 27 8.20 -10.09 -53.95
N TRP A 28 9.01 -10.09 -52.90
CA TRP A 28 8.57 -9.81 -51.56
C TRP A 28 8.10 -8.35 -51.49
N PRO A 29 6.89 -8.06 -50.94
CA PRO A 29 6.51 -6.68 -50.65
C PRO A 29 7.38 -6.16 -49.52
N SER A 30 8.10 -5.07 -49.79
CA SER A 30 8.86 -4.31 -48.82
C SER A 30 7.92 -3.78 -47.75
N THR A 31 7.78 -4.55 -46.63
CA THR A 31 7.10 -4.09 -45.41
C THR A 31 7.90 -2.91 -44.88
N ARG A 32 7.42 -1.70 -45.12
CA ARG A 32 7.88 -0.50 -44.42
C ARG A 32 7.80 -0.77 -42.92
N LEU A 33 8.95 -0.89 -42.29
CA LEU A 33 9.08 -0.80 -40.84
C LEU A 33 8.48 0.55 -40.43
N ALA A 34 7.22 0.53 -39.98
CA ALA A 34 6.61 1.65 -39.27
C ALA A 34 7.53 1.96 -38.09
N GLY A 35 8.23 3.07 -38.18
CA GLY A 35 9.11 3.55 -37.13
C GLY A 35 8.35 3.61 -35.81
N ARG A 36 8.67 2.67 -34.95
CA ARG A 36 8.28 2.71 -33.53
C ARG A 36 8.99 3.92 -32.94
N THR A 37 8.32 5.07 -32.95
CA THR A 37 8.82 6.28 -32.31
C THR A 37 8.96 5.92 -30.81
N VAL A 38 10.20 5.63 -30.43
CA VAL A 38 10.58 5.59 -29.01
C VAL A 38 10.30 6.99 -28.47
N ARG A 39 9.18 7.14 -27.79
CA ARG A 39 8.81 8.37 -27.12
C ARG A 39 9.92 8.66 -26.12
N ARG A 40 10.79 9.60 -26.47
CA ARG A 40 11.88 10.06 -25.60
C ARG A 40 11.21 10.60 -24.36
N GLU A 41 11.29 9.85 -23.25
CA GLU A 41 10.72 10.26 -21.96
C GLU A 41 11.30 11.62 -21.61
N GLN A 42 10.41 12.57 -21.30
CA GLN A 42 10.87 13.91 -20.95
C GLN A 42 11.61 13.85 -19.61
N PRO A 43 12.67 14.63 -19.42
CA PRO A 43 13.47 14.60 -18.18
C PRO A 43 12.63 14.88 -16.91
N LYS A 44 11.47 15.54 -17.06
CA LYS A 44 10.50 15.76 -15.98
C LYS A 44 9.85 14.45 -15.46
N ASP A 45 9.61 13.50 -16.37
CA ASP A 45 9.02 12.19 -16.00
C ASP A 45 10.06 11.30 -15.31
N ALA A 46 11.32 11.41 -15.70
CA ALA A 46 12.43 10.73 -15.04
C ALA A 46 12.68 11.29 -13.62
N LEU A 47 12.60 12.61 -13.44
CA LEU A 47 12.75 13.26 -12.13
C LEU A 47 11.57 12.94 -11.20
N ALA A 48 10.34 12.90 -11.73
CA ALA A 48 9.15 12.48 -10.98
C ALA A 48 9.22 11.00 -10.57
N ARG A 49 9.78 10.13 -11.43
CA ARG A 49 10.06 8.73 -11.10
C ARG A 49 11.17 8.58 -10.07
N GLN A 50 12.18 9.44 -10.11
CA GLN A 50 13.28 9.46 -9.13
C GLN A 50 12.82 10.02 -7.77
N LYS A 51 11.98 11.07 -7.72
CA LYS A 51 11.32 11.55 -6.50
C LYS A 51 10.42 10.48 -5.87
N ARG A 52 9.72 9.65 -6.66
CA ARG A 52 8.96 8.50 -6.15
C ARG A 52 9.84 7.37 -5.62
N ARG A 53 11.10 7.25 -6.07
CA ARG A 53 12.07 6.25 -5.57
C ARG A 53 12.77 6.67 -4.29
N THR A 54 12.81 7.96 -3.98
CA THR A 54 13.37 8.50 -2.72
C THR A 54 12.31 8.68 -1.63
N ALA A 55 11.04 8.36 -1.87
CA ALA A 55 10.10 8.11 -0.79
C ALA A 55 10.70 6.97 0.05
N MET A 56 11.21 7.30 1.24
CA MET A 56 11.79 6.31 2.16
C MET A 56 10.75 5.22 2.35
N ALA A 57 11.10 3.98 2.05
CA ALA A 57 10.23 2.84 2.29
C ALA A 57 9.78 2.92 3.75
N VAL A 58 8.47 2.94 3.97
CA VAL A 58 7.85 3.08 5.30
C VAL A 58 8.40 2.03 6.27
N VAL A 59 8.84 0.88 5.73
CA VAL A 59 9.40 -0.26 6.48
C VAL A 59 10.51 -0.93 5.69
N THR A 60 11.51 -1.44 6.40
CA THR A 60 12.61 -2.20 5.80
C THR A 60 12.29 -3.70 5.72
N ILE A 61 12.84 -4.40 4.72
CA ILE A 61 12.72 -5.87 4.58
C ILE A 61 13.19 -6.58 5.86
N ARG A 62 14.21 -6.05 6.53
CA ARG A 62 14.73 -6.61 7.76
C ARG A 62 13.70 -6.59 8.89
N GLN A 63 12.98 -5.49 9.06
CA GLN A 63 11.90 -5.39 10.04
C GLN A 63 10.77 -6.38 9.75
N LEU A 64 10.40 -6.59 8.46
CA LEU A 64 9.42 -7.58 8.06
C LEU A 64 9.88 -9.02 8.36
N LEU A 65 11.18 -9.33 8.14
CA LEU A 65 11.75 -10.62 8.48
C LEU A 65 11.76 -10.86 9.99
N ASP A 66 12.22 -9.90 10.78
CA ASP A 66 12.34 -9.99 12.24
C ASP A 66 10.96 -10.14 12.92
N SER A 67 9.91 -9.56 12.33
CA SER A 67 8.52 -9.70 12.79
C SER A 67 7.83 -10.99 12.31
N GLY A 68 8.44 -11.74 11.39
CA GLY A 68 7.90 -12.99 10.87
C GLY A 68 6.73 -12.84 9.90
N VAL A 69 6.64 -11.71 9.18
CA VAL A 69 5.62 -11.46 8.15
C VAL A 69 5.69 -12.44 6.99
N HIS A 70 6.88 -13.00 6.71
CA HIS A 70 7.14 -13.91 5.59
C HIS A 70 6.57 -15.32 5.78
N PHE A 71 6.17 -15.71 6.99
CA PHE A 71 5.57 -17.01 7.22
C PHE A 71 4.09 -17.00 6.80
N GLY A 72 3.70 -17.97 5.98
CA GLY A 72 2.32 -18.25 5.66
C GLY A 72 1.81 -19.49 6.39
N HIS A 73 0.66 -19.98 5.99
CA HIS A 73 0.04 -21.20 6.51
C HIS A 73 0.64 -22.46 5.88
N GLN A 74 0.26 -23.60 6.44
CA GLN A 74 0.60 -24.93 5.91
C GLN A 74 0.10 -25.11 4.47
N THR A 75 0.86 -25.81 3.64
CA THR A 75 0.57 -26.10 2.23
C THR A 75 -0.80 -26.76 1.99
N ARG A 76 -1.36 -27.48 2.98
CA ARG A 76 -2.71 -28.06 2.89
C ARG A 76 -3.85 -27.07 2.95
N ARG A 77 -3.62 -25.86 3.48
CA ARG A 77 -4.67 -24.85 3.75
C ARG A 77 -4.56 -23.62 2.84
N TRP A 78 -3.84 -23.70 1.76
CA TRP A 78 -3.61 -22.56 0.91
C TRP A 78 -4.73 -22.32 -0.11
N ASN A 79 -4.82 -21.07 -0.60
CA ASN A 79 -5.68 -20.71 -1.72
C ASN A 79 -4.82 -20.63 -3.01
N PRO A 80 -5.15 -21.35 -4.09
CA PRO A 80 -4.39 -21.31 -5.35
C PRO A 80 -4.22 -19.90 -5.94
N LYS A 81 -5.15 -18.98 -5.71
CA LYS A 81 -5.08 -17.59 -6.18
C LYS A 81 -3.91 -16.80 -5.57
N VAL A 82 -3.43 -17.22 -4.39
CA VAL A 82 -2.31 -16.57 -3.68
C VAL A 82 -0.96 -16.98 -4.23
N LYS A 83 -0.90 -17.95 -5.17
CA LYS A 83 0.36 -18.48 -5.75
C LYS A 83 1.33 -17.37 -6.17
N ARG A 84 0.83 -16.25 -6.69
CA ARG A 84 1.65 -15.11 -7.15
C ARG A 84 2.46 -14.42 -6.04
N PHE A 85 2.05 -14.58 -4.78
CA PHE A 85 2.69 -13.95 -3.62
C PHE A 85 3.61 -14.91 -2.86
N ILE A 86 3.63 -16.18 -3.24
CA ILE A 86 4.44 -17.22 -2.58
C ILE A 86 5.80 -17.28 -3.26
N LEU A 87 6.87 -17.09 -2.49
CA LEU A 87 8.24 -17.19 -2.95
C LEU A 87 8.67 -18.67 -3.07
N THR A 88 8.44 -19.45 -2.00
CA THR A 88 8.87 -20.86 -1.90
C THR A 88 8.07 -21.57 -0.82
N GLU A 89 8.36 -22.88 -0.70
CA GLU A 89 7.87 -23.74 0.38
C GLU A 89 9.04 -24.27 1.18
N ARG A 90 8.94 -24.27 2.50
CA ARG A 90 9.93 -24.85 3.39
C ARG A 90 9.24 -25.55 4.55
N SER A 91 9.60 -26.82 4.78
CA SER A 91 9.05 -27.63 5.87
C SER A 91 7.52 -27.71 5.91
N GLY A 92 6.86 -27.73 4.72
CA GLY A 92 5.39 -27.76 4.61
C GLY A 92 4.68 -26.45 4.94
N ILE A 93 5.42 -25.33 4.98
CA ILE A 93 4.89 -23.97 5.20
C ILE A 93 5.26 -23.12 4.00
N HIS A 94 4.31 -22.33 3.51
CA HIS A 94 4.56 -21.35 2.45
C HIS A 94 5.33 -20.14 2.99
N ILE A 95 6.27 -19.65 2.19
CA ILE A 95 7.03 -18.43 2.47
C ILE A 95 6.56 -17.35 1.50
N ILE A 96 6.12 -16.22 2.04
CA ILE A 96 5.61 -15.09 1.30
C ILE A 96 6.78 -14.22 0.80
N ASP A 97 6.64 -13.67 -0.41
CA ASP A 97 7.61 -12.75 -1.01
C ASP A 97 7.51 -11.36 -0.40
N LEU A 98 8.50 -10.99 0.42
CA LEU A 98 8.55 -9.70 1.10
C LEU A 98 8.80 -8.51 0.17
N GLN A 99 9.40 -8.70 -0.99
CA GLN A 99 9.60 -7.61 -1.96
C GLN A 99 8.26 -7.14 -2.54
N GLN A 100 7.39 -8.10 -2.84
CA GLN A 100 6.02 -7.78 -3.23
C GLN A 100 5.26 -7.16 -2.06
N SER A 101 5.39 -7.70 -0.84
CA SER A 101 4.72 -7.16 0.35
C SER A 101 5.05 -5.70 0.58
N LEU A 102 6.31 -5.26 0.42
CA LEU A 102 6.69 -3.85 0.50
C LEU A 102 5.92 -2.98 -0.49
N THR A 103 5.86 -3.40 -1.74
CA THR A 103 5.15 -2.64 -2.78
C THR A 103 3.66 -2.48 -2.46
N TYR A 104 3.04 -3.50 -1.87
CA TYR A 104 1.64 -3.45 -1.47
C TYR A 104 1.43 -2.64 -0.19
N ILE A 105 2.37 -2.67 0.74
CA ILE A 105 2.38 -1.83 1.94
C ILE A 105 2.42 -0.36 1.54
N ASP A 106 3.33 0.05 0.65
CA ASP A 106 3.46 1.44 0.21
C ASP A 106 2.16 1.94 -0.45
N LYS A 107 1.53 1.12 -1.31
CA LYS A 107 0.24 1.47 -1.94
C LYS A 107 -0.89 1.61 -0.91
N ALA A 108 -0.96 0.70 0.06
CA ALA A 108 -1.96 0.75 1.11
C ALA A 108 -1.75 1.97 2.02
N TYR A 109 -0.49 2.29 2.33
CA TYR A 109 -0.10 3.46 3.10
C TYR A 109 -0.54 4.77 2.45
N GLU A 110 -0.20 4.97 1.17
CA GLU A 110 -0.61 6.15 0.41
C GLU A 110 -2.14 6.29 0.37
N PHE A 111 -2.85 5.19 0.10
CA PHE A 111 -4.30 5.19 0.05
C PHE A 111 -4.95 5.59 1.39
N VAL A 112 -4.46 5.03 2.51
CA VAL A 112 -4.96 5.36 3.86
C VAL A 112 -4.69 6.81 4.19
N LYS A 113 -3.46 7.28 3.95
CA LYS A 113 -3.05 8.67 4.17
C LYS A 113 -3.94 9.64 3.42
N GLU A 114 -4.15 9.43 2.12
CA GLU A 114 -5.04 10.28 1.31
C GLU A 114 -6.50 10.23 1.77
N THR A 115 -7.00 9.03 2.14
CA THR A 115 -8.38 8.87 2.61
C THR A 115 -8.62 9.66 3.88
N VAL A 116 -7.69 9.61 4.83
CA VAL A 116 -7.79 10.33 6.11
C VAL A 116 -7.56 11.83 5.92
N ALA A 117 -6.63 12.25 5.06
CA ALA A 117 -6.40 13.65 4.72
C ALA A 117 -7.67 14.32 4.13
N ARG A 118 -8.44 13.58 3.33
CA ARG A 118 -9.76 14.03 2.82
C ARG A 118 -10.89 14.01 3.86
N GLY A 119 -10.59 13.67 5.12
CA GLY A 119 -11.57 13.61 6.20
C GLY A 119 -12.33 12.28 6.31
N GLY A 120 -11.88 11.26 5.60
CA GLY A 120 -12.39 9.90 5.74
C GLY A 120 -11.97 9.25 7.06
N THR A 121 -12.73 8.24 7.49
CA THR A 121 -12.42 7.42 8.66
C THR A 121 -12.08 6.00 8.23
N VAL A 122 -11.10 5.39 8.88
CA VAL A 122 -10.69 4.01 8.65
C VAL A 122 -11.09 3.15 9.85
N LEU A 123 -11.92 2.14 9.63
CA LEU A 123 -12.35 1.21 10.68
C LEU A 123 -11.37 0.05 10.81
N PHE A 124 -10.77 -0.12 11.97
CA PHE A 124 -9.86 -1.23 12.26
C PHE A 124 -10.65 -2.44 12.77
N VAL A 125 -10.48 -3.59 12.09
CA VAL A 125 -11.22 -4.83 12.38
C VAL A 125 -10.27 -5.99 12.61
N GLY A 126 -10.41 -6.67 13.75
CA GLY A 126 -9.68 -7.91 14.01
C GLY A 126 -10.10 -8.53 15.32
N THR A 127 -10.88 -9.60 15.20
CA THR A 127 -11.41 -10.34 16.35
C THR A 127 -10.52 -11.52 16.76
N LYS A 128 -9.41 -11.74 16.05
CA LYS A 128 -8.41 -12.76 16.38
C LYS A 128 -7.70 -12.39 17.68
N LYS A 129 -7.51 -13.35 18.58
CA LYS A 129 -6.89 -13.10 19.90
C LYS A 129 -5.54 -12.37 19.79
N GLN A 130 -4.75 -12.70 18.76
CA GLN A 130 -3.45 -12.09 18.50
C GLN A 130 -3.54 -10.63 18.04
N ALA A 131 -4.69 -10.22 17.50
CA ALA A 131 -4.92 -8.89 16.94
C ALA A 131 -5.69 -7.95 17.89
N GLN A 132 -6.46 -8.50 18.82
CA GLN A 132 -7.43 -7.74 19.65
C GLN A 132 -6.82 -6.56 20.41
N GLU A 133 -5.68 -6.78 21.06
CA GLU A 133 -5.00 -5.78 21.88
C GLU A 133 -4.31 -4.76 21.00
N VAL A 134 -3.57 -5.24 19.99
CA VAL A 134 -2.85 -4.40 19.03
C VAL A 134 -3.77 -3.44 18.29
N ILE A 135 -4.92 -3.94 17.82
CA ILE A 135 -5.90 -3.11 17.11
C ILE A 135 -6.48 -2.04 18.02
N ALA A 136 -6.83 -2.39 19.25
CA ALA A 136 -7.35 -1.42 20.22
C ALA A 136 -6.33 -0.34 20.53
N GLU A 137 -5.08 -0.72 20.78
CA GLU A 137 -3.97 0.20 21.07
C GLU A 137 -3.71 1.15 19.91
N GLN A 138 -3.47 0.62 18.70
CA GLN A 138 -3.10 1.42 17.55
C GLN A 138 -4.24 2.30 17.05
N ALA A 139 -5.47 1.80 17.02
CA ALA A 139 -6.63 2.59 16.63
C ALA A 139 -6.92 3.73 17.63
N THR A 140 -6.79 3.46 18.95
CA THR A 140 -6.95 4.49 19.97
C THR A 140 -5.87 5.56 19.87
N ARG A 141 -4.60 5.17 19.57
CA ARG A 141 -3.48 6.11 19.37
C ARG A 141 -3.78 7.13 18.29
N VAL A 142 -4.43 6.74 17.21
CA VAL A 142 -4.74 7.61 16.06
C VAL A 142 -6.19 8.10 16.04
N GLY A 143 -6.97 7.82 17.10
CA GLY A 143 -8.36 8.28 17.20
C GLY A 143 -9.31 7.68 16.15
N GLN A 144 -8.97 6.53 15.57
CA GLN A 144 -9.78 5.82 14.59
C GLN A 144 -10.70 4.78 15.26
N PRO A 145 -11.88 4.52 14.69
CA PRO A 145 -12.79 3.51 15.23
C PRO A 145 -12.23 2.09 15.02
N TYR A 146 -12.58 1.16 15.94
CA TYR A 146 -12.15 -0.22 15.87
C TYR A 146 -13.18 -1.23 16.38
N VAL A 147 -13.05 -2.47 15.90
CA VAL A 147 -13.82 -3.64 16.39
C VAL A 147 -12.83 -4.77 16.65
N ASN A 148 -12.64 -5.11 17.94
CA ASN A 148 -11.65 -6.10 18.37
C ASN A 148 -12.24 -7.35 19.05
N GLN A 149 -13.53 -7.39 19.38
CA GLN A 149 -14.11 -8.52 20.09
C GLN A 149 -14.92 -9.44 19.18
N ARG A 150 -15.97 -8.91 18.59
CA ARG A 150 -16.85 -9.65 17.67
C ARG A 150 -17.50 -8.70 16.69
N TRP A 151 -17.45 -9.08 15.42
CA TRP A 151 -18.23 -8.39 14.38
C TRP A 151 -19.73 -8.68 14.57
N LEU A 152 -20.53 -7.65 14.65
CA LEU A 152 -21.99 -7.78 14.68
C LEU A 152 -22.51 -7.71 13.27
N GLY A 153 -23.28 -8.73 12.83
CA GLY A 153 -23.89 -8.71 11.50
C GLY A 153 -24.79 -7.49 11.32
N GLY A 154 -24.61 -6.80 10.17
CA GLY A 154 -25.31 -5.55 9.87
C GLY A 154 -24.64 -4.30 10.45
N LEU A 155 -23.41 -4.39 10.94
CA LEU A 155 -22.71 -3.25 11.53
C LEU A 155 -22.51 -2.12 10.51
N LEU A 156 -22.24 -2.43 9.26
CA LEU A 156 -22.13 -1.45 8.18
C LEU A 156 -23.45 -1.32 7.40
N THR A 157 -24.04 -2.43 7.02
CA THR A 157 -25.24 -2.45 6.16
C THR A 157 -26.51 -1.99 6.87
N ASN A 158 -26.59 -2.14 8.19
CA ASN A 158 -27.71 -1.67 9.01
C ASN A 158 -27.24 -0.67 10.09
N PHE A 159 -26.47 0.31 9.66
CA PHE A 159 -25.85 1.30 10.55
C PHE A 159 -26.88 2.07 11.39
N GLN A 160 -28.09 2.29 10.86
CA GLN A 160 -29.17 2.96 11.60
C GLN A 160 -29.54 2.23 12.90
N THR A 161 -29.61 0.90 12.86
CA THR A 161 -29.88 0.09 14.06
C THR A 161 -28.69 0.11 15.03
N VAL A 162 -27.45 0.09 14.48
CA VAL A 162 -26.24 0.21 15.30
C VAL A 162 -26.16 1.57 15.98
N SER A 163 -26.48 2.65 15.29
CA SER A 163 -26.53 4.00 15.85
C SER A 163 -27.50 4.11 17.02
N LYS A 164 -28.69 3.47 16.95
CA LYS A 164 -29.63 3.41 18.09
C LYS A 164 -29.03 2.67 19.28
N ARG A 165 -28.23 1.62 19.06
CA ARG A 165 -27.51 0.91 20.13
C ARG A 165 -26.38 1.73 20.73
N LEU A 166 -25.69 2.54 19.90
CA LEU A 166 -24.67 3.47 20.39
C LEU A 166 -25.31 4.60 21.23
N ALA A 167 -26.45 5.13 20.81
CA ALA A 167 -27.21 6.10 21.60
C ALA A 167 -27.62 5.47 22.96
N ARG A 168 -28.15 4.25 22.95
CA ARG A 168 -28.48 3.51 24.18
C ARG A 168 -27.28 3.29 25.10
N MET A 169 -26.12 3.04 24.54
CA MET A 169 -24.88 2.90 25.33
C MET A 169 -24.54 4.22 26.04
N LYS A 170 -24.63 5.35 25.34
CA LYS A 170 -24.40 6.70 25.90
C LYS A 170 -25.42 7.02 27.02
N GLU A 171 -26.70 6.73 26.81
CA GLU A 171 -27.75 6.90 27.84
C GLU A 171 -27.43 6.09 29.10
N LEU A 172 -26.91 4.85 28.94
CA LEU A 172 -26.54 4.00 30.08
C LEU A 172 -25.25 4.51 30.75
N GLU A 173 -24.34 5.15 30.05
CA GLU A 173 -23.13 5.74 30.61
C GLU A 173 -23.44 6.97 31.48
N GLU A 174 -24.50 7.72 31.15
CA GLU A 174 -24.95 8.90 31.90
C GLU A 174 -25.64 8.53 33.21
N LEU A 175 -26.04 7.24 33.41
CA LEU A 175 -26.69 6.80 34.63
C LEU A 175 -25.67 6.61 35.77
N ASP A 176 -25.98 7.18 36.92
CA ASP A 176 -25.21 6.94 38.15
C ASP A 176 -25.61 5.59 38.76
N PHE A 177 -24.68 4.61 38.68
CA PHE A 177 -24.88 3.26 39.20
C PHE A 177 -24.61 3.17 40.70
N GLU A 178 -24.03 4.16 41.34
CA GLU A 178 -23.66 4.15 42.75
C GLU A 178 -24.80 4.65 43.65
N ASN A 179 -25.62 5.60 43.13
CA ASN A 179 -26.69 6.23 43.89
C ASN A 179 -28.09 5.85 43.39
N PRO A 180 -28.68 4.71 43.89
CA PRO A 180 -30.02 4.28 43.50
C PRO A 180 -31.12 5.32 43.79
N ALA A 181 -30.94 6.12 44.85
CA ALA A 181 -31.90 7.15 45.21
C ALA A 181 -32.00 8.30 44.22
N ALA A 182 -30.87 8.65 43.56
CA ALA A 182 -30.83 9.73 42.56
C ALA A 182 -31.44 9.31 41.24
N THR A 183 -31.36 8.02 40.89
CA THR A 183 -31.82 7.50 39.59
C THR A 183 -33.26 6.98 39.59
N GLY A 184 -33.88 6.80 40.77
CA GLY A 184 -35.23 6.24 40.93
C GLY A 184 -35.35 4.75 40.57
N PHE A 185 -34.22 4.07 40.30
CA PHE A 185 -34.20 2.63 39.98
C PHE A 185 -33.86 1.78 41.20
N THR A 186 -34.40 0.57 41.23
CA THR A 186 -34.02 -0.42 42.25
C THR A 186 -32.58 -0.92 42.02
N LYS A 187 -31.92 -1.37 43.08
CA LYS A 187 -30.55 -1.97 43.01
C LYS A 187 -30.46 -3.11 41.96
N LYS A 188 -31.53 -3.91 41.85
CA LYS A 188 -31.61 -5.01 40.87
C LYS A 188 -31.65 -4.49 39.44
N GLU A 189 -32.42 -3.46 39.18
CA GLU A 189 -32.50 -2.84 37.83
C GLU A 189 -31.20 -2.16 37.45
N LEU A 190 -30.54 -1.45 38.37
CA LEU A 190 -29.21 -0.88 38.13
C LEU A 190 -28.19 -1.95 37.80
N LEU A 191 -28.20 -3.09 38.48
CA LEU A 191 -27.31 -4.20 38.19
C LEU A 191 -27.56 -4.78 36.77
N LEU A 192 -28.83 -4.89 36.35
CA LEU A 192 -29.18 -5.37 35.00
C LEU A 192 -28.72 -4.37 33.94
N LYS A 193 -28.94 -3.06 34.16
CA LYS A 193 -28.49 -1.99 33.27
C LYS A 193 -26.95 -1.92 33.18
N LYS A 194 -26.23 -2.11 34.28
CA LYS A 194 -24.77 -2.20 34.29
C LYS A 194 -24.25 -3.38 33.45
N ARG A 195 -24.86 -4.55 33.58
CA ARG A 195 -24.52 -5.72 32.76
C ARG A 195 -24.83 -5.51 31.29
N GLU A 196 -25.90 -4.76 30.97
CA GLU A 196 -26.21 -4.36 29.59
C GLU A 196 -25.12 -3.40 29.07
N LEU A 197 -24.73 -2.40 29.85
CA LEU A 197 -23.66 -1.47 29.51
C LEU A 197 -22.33 -2.20 29.28
N ASP A 198 -21.89 -3.05 30.17
CA ASP A 198 -20.66 -3.83 30.02
C ASP A 198 -20.65 -4.67 28.76
N LYS A 199 -21.79 -5.26 28.38
CA LYS A 199 -21.94 -6.01 27.14
C LYS A 199 -21.86 -5.12 25.90
N LEU A 200 -22.45 -3.93 25.94
CA LEU A 200 -22.38 -2.96 24.83
C LEU A 200 -20.96 -2.40 24.70
N HIS A 201 -20.30 -2.03 25.78
CA HIS A 201 -18.92 -1.59 25.80
C HIS A 201 -17.97 -2.61 25.17
N LYS A 202 -18.14 -3.89 25.54
CA LYS A 202 -17.32 -4.96 24.99
C LYS A 202 -17.48 -5.12 23.48
N SER A 203 -18.66 -4.89 22.92
CA SER A 203 -18.95 -5.14 21.51
C SER A 203 -18.88 -3.87 20.63
N LEU A 204 -19.23 -2.71 21.17
CA LEU A 204 -19.38 -1.47 20.42
C LEU A 204 -18.49 -0.32 20.92
N GLY A 205 -17.74 -0.52 22.01
CA GLY A 205 -16.94 0.53 22.66
C GLY A 205 -15.95 1.20 21.70
N GLY A 206 -15.31 0.42 20.82
CA GLY A 206 -14.35 0.95 19.85
C GLY A 206 -14.97 1.79 18.72
N ILE A 207 -16.29 1.70 18.50
CA ILE A 207 -17.00 2.51 17.47
C ILE A 207 -17.92 3.57 18.10
N ARG A 208 -17.74 3.89 19.38
CA ARG A 208 -18.56 4.85 20.14
C ARG A 208 -18.77 6.19 19.43
N ASN A 209 -17.73 6.69 18.79
CA ASN A 209 -17.73 8.00 18.14
C ASN A 209 -18.08 7.95 16.65
N LEU A 210 -18.41 6.76 16.12
CA LEU A 210 -18.73 6.60 14.70
C LEU A 210 -20.12 7.19 14.41
N GLN A 211 -20.17 8.23 13.59
CA GLN A 211 -21.43 8.90 13.21
C GLN A 211 -21.96 8.44 11.83
N LYS A 212 -21.06 7.99 10.96
CA LYS A 212 -21.37 7.54 9.60
C LYS A 212 -20.54 6.29 9.25
N THR A 213 -20.90 5.61 8.20
CA THR A 213 -20.12 4.49 7.66
C THR A 213 -18.68 4.91 7.37
N PRO A 214 -17.69 4.06 7.67
CA PRO A 214 -16.28 4.37 7.42
C PRO A 214 -15.99 4.46 5.92
N SER A 215 -14.95 5.22 5.57
CA SER A 215 -14.51 5.40 4.18
C SER A 215 -13.62 4.25 3.70
N ALA A 216 -12.99 3.52 4.61
CA ALA A 216 -12.20 2.33 4.35
C ALA A 216 -12.19 1.42 5.59
N ILE A 217 -11.88 0.13 5.41
CA ILE A 217 -11.69 -0.80 6.51
C ILE A 217 -10.32 -1.47 6.44
N TRP A 218 -9.67 -1.60 7.60
CA TRP A 218 -8.48 -2.41 7.81
C TRP A 218 -8.87 -3.73 8.45
N VAL A 219 -8.53 -4.86 7.83
CA VAL A 219 -8.95 -6.21 8.28
C VAL A 219 -7.74 -7.08 8.56
N VAL A 220 -7.74 -7.72 9.73
CA VAL A 220 -6.78 -8.76 10.10
C VAL A 220 -7.51 -10.11 10.08
N ASP A 221 -7.03 -11.04 9.25
CA ASP A 221 -7.62 -12.37 9.00
C ASP A 221 -8.97 -12.35 8.25
N ALA A 222 -8.90 -12.41 6.91
CA ALA A 222 -10.07 -12.40 6.03
C ALA A 222 -11.05 -13.55 6.29
N LYS A 223 -10.55 -14.74 6.58
CA LYS A 223 -11.43 -15.91 6.81
C LYS A 223 -12.31 -15.74 8.03
N ARG A 224 -11.79 -15.11 9.05
CA ARG A 224 -12.52 -14.85 10.28
C ARG A 224 -13.51 -13.70 10.13
N GLU A 225 -13.08 -12.64 9.46
CA GLU A 225 -13.83 -11.40 9.29
C GLU A 225 -14.62 -11.35 7.97
N HIS A 226 -14.92 -12.50 7.37
CA HIS A 226 -15.66 -12.59 6.10
C HIS A 226 -16.99 -11.82 6.10
N LEU A 227 -17.64 -11.68 7.26
CA LEU A 227 -18.87 -10.88 7.38
C LEU A 227 -18.58 -9.40 7.18
N ALA A 228 -17.50 -8.87 7.75
CA ALA A 228 -17.09 -7.48 7.60
C ALA A 228 -16.75 -7.17 6.14
N ILE A 229 -15.99 -8.05 5.49
CA ILE A 229 -15.60 -7.92 4.09
C ILE A 229 -16.83 -7.95 3.16
N ASN A 230 -17.74 -8.89 3.38
CA ASN A 230 -18.98 -8.98 2.59
C ASN A 230 -19.88 -7.75 2.76
N GLU A 231 -19.97 -7.18 3.96
CA GLU A 231 -20.74 -5.97 4.18
C GLU A 231 -20.06 -4.75 3.54
N ALA A 232 -18.74 -4.64 3.62
CA ALA A 232 -17.97 -3.60 2.95
C ALA A 232 -18.13 -3.66 1.43
N ALA A 233 -18.01 -4.85 0.84
CA ALA A 233 -18.20 -5.07 -0.59
C ALA A 233 -19.59 -4.63 -1.07
N LYS A 234 -20.66 -4.92 -0.29
CA LYS A 234 -22.03 -4.48 -0.60
C LYS A 234 -22.19 -2.96 -0.61
N LEU A 235 -21.44 -2.26 0.20
CA LEU A 235 -21.48 -0.80 0.30
C LEU A 235 -20.43 -0.10 -0.57
N GLY A 236 -19.59 -0.87 -1.29
CA GLY A 236 -18.50 -0.32 -2.10
C GLY A 236 -17.38 0.32 -1.27
N ILE A 237 -17.24 -0.08 0.01
CA ILE A 237 -16.18 0.43 0.90
C ILE A 237 -14.90 -0.37 0.61
N PRO A 238 -13.78 0.30 0.29
CA PRO A 238 -12.52 -0.36 0.03
C PRO A 238 -11.99 -1.08 1.27
N VAL A 239 -11.55 -2.32 1.02
CA VAL A 239 -10.99 -3.21 2.04
C VAL A 239 -9.48 -3.27 1.89
N ILE A 240 -8.79 -2.93 2.96
CA ILE A 240 -7.35 -3.09 3.14
C ILE A 240 -7.16 -4.22 4.14
N GLY A 241 -6.21 -5.12 3.92
CA GLY A 241 -6.02 -6.15 4.94
C GLY A 241 -4.81 -7.04 4.71
N ILE A 242 -4.50 -7.83 5.73
CA ILE A 242 -3.45 -8.81 5.69
C ILE A 242 -3.94 -10.00 4.88
N LEU A 243 -3.22 -10.30 3.81
CA LEU A 243 -3.47 -11.45 2.94
C LEU A 243 -2.51 -12.57 3.30
N ASP A 244 -2.95 -13.53 4.10
CA ASP A 244 -2.21 -14.76 4.31
C ASP A 244 -2.50 -15.78 3.19
N THR A 245 -1.74 -16.85 3.12
CA THR A 245 -1.79 -17.87 2.05
C THR A 245 -3.11 -18.65 1.98
N ASN A 246 -3.96 -18.54 3.00
CA ASN A 246 -5.27 -19.18 3.09
C ASN A 246 -6.44 -18.30 2.62
N ALA A 247 -6.24 -16.99 2.45
CA ALA A 247 -7.27 -15.99 2.12
C ALA A 247 -7.46 -15.83 0.60
N ASP A 248 -8.55 -15.18 0.18
CA ASP A 248 -8.81 -14.85 -1.22
C ASP A 248 -8.33 -13.42 -1.51
N PRO A 249 -7.35 -13.22 -2.43
CA PRO A 249 -6.87 -11.89 -2.79
C PRO A 249 -7.94 -11.00 -3.44
N ASP A 250 -8.96 -11.58 -4.05
CA ASP A 250 -10.01 -10.85 -4.76
C ASP A 250 -10.99 -10.14 -3.80
N GLU A 251 -10.98 -10.52 -2.53
CA GLU A 251 -11.79 -9.87 -1.48
C GLU A 251 -11.23 -8.51 -1.05
N PHE A 252 -9.97 -8.20 -1.40
CA PHE A 252 -9.28 -6.99 -1.00
C PHE A 252 -8.98 -6.08 -2.18
N GLN A 253 -9.23 -4.77 -2.02
CA GLN A 253 -8.76 -3.76 -2.97
C GLN A 253 -7.27 -3.46 -2.74
N TYR A 254 -6.84 -3.51 -1.48
CA TYR A 254 -5.43 -3.30 -1.09
C TYR A 254 -4.93 -4.47 -0.24
N PRO A 255 -4.63 -5.63 -0.87
CA PRO A 255 -4.09 -6.77 -0.14
C PRO A 255 -2.64 -6.52 0.27
N ILE A 256 -2.29 -6.80 1.50
CA ILE A 256 -0.91 -6.80 2.00
C ILE A 256 -0.50 -8.24 2.27
N PRO A 257 0.30 -8.89 1.41
CA PRO A 257 0.75 -10.25 1.66
C PRO A 257 1.55 -10.34 2.96
N GLY A 258 1.11 -11.17 3.88
CA GLY A 258 1.77 -11.27 5.18
C GLY A 258 1.08 -12.25 6.13
N ASN A 259 1.75 -12.52 7.24
CA ASN A 259 1.31 -13.42 8.28
C ASN A 259 0.27 -12.76 9.21
N ASP A 260 -0.88 -13.38 9.37
CA ASP A 260 -1.96 -12.94 10.25
C ASP A 260 -2.01 -13.68 11.60
N ASP A 261 -1.14 -14.69 11.82
CA ASP A 261 -1.09 -15.48 13.06
C ASP A 261 -0.08 -14.93 14.08
N ALA A 262 1.03 -14.37 13.61
CA ALA A 262 2.08 -13.88 14.49
C ALA A 262 1.76 -12.51 15.08
N ILE A 263 1.74 -12.38 16.41
CA ILE A 263 1.47 -11.10 17.10
C ILE A 263 2.38 -9.97 16.61
N ARG A 264 3.69 -10.26 16.42
CA ARG A 264 4.66 -9.27 15.94
C ARG A 264 4.37 -8.79 14.52
N SER A 265 3.95 -9.71 13.62
CA SER A 265 3.56 -9.38 12.24
C SER A 265 2.34 -8.48 12.23
N VAL A 266 1.27 -8.88 12.92
CA VAL A 266 0.03 -8.11 13.05
C VAL A 266 0.31 -6.73 13.66
N SER A 267 1.15 -6.66 14.70
CA SER A 267 1.53 -5.41 15.36
C SER A 267 2.26 -4.47 14.40
N LEU A 268 3.25 -4.97 13.66
CA LEU A 268 4.00 -4.17 12.70
C LEU A 268 3.09 -3.63 11.60
N LEU A 269 2.31 -4.49 10.94
CA LEU A 269 1.46 -4.10 9.82
C LEU A 269 0.34 -3.15 10.26
N THR A 270 -0.29 -3.42 11.41
CA THR A 270 -1.34 -2.52 11.96
C THR A 270 -0.76 -1.17 12.34
N ARG A 271 0.45 -1.13 12.92
CA ARG A 271 1.15 0.11 13.24
C ARG A 271 1.42 0.96 12.00
N ILE A 272 1.88 0.35 10.91
CA ILE A 272 2.14 1.04 9.65
C ILE A 272 0.87 1.73 9.12
N ILE A 273 -0.26 1.02 9.13
CA ILE A 273 -1.54 1.57 8.69
C ILE A 273 -2.04 2.67 9.65
N ALA A 274 -1.80 2.52 10.95
CA ALA A 274 -2.09 3.57 11.92
C ALA A 274 -1.20 4.80 11.72
N ASP A 275 0.08 4.61 11.41
CA ASP A 275 1.00 5.72 11.11
C ASP A 275 0.57 6.46 9.84
N ALA A 276 0.11 5.74 8.80
CA ALA A 276 -0.49 6.36 7.61
C ALA A 276 -1.72 7.22 7.94
N ALA A 277 -2.58 6.71 8.84
CA ALA A 277 -3.75 7.47 9.30
C ALA A 277 -3.33 8.70 10.12
N ALA A 278 -2.30 8.59 10.96
CA ALA A 278 -1.75 9.72 11.71
C ALA A 278 -1.19 10.82 10.79
N GLU A 279 -0.39 10.44 9.79
CA GLU A 279 0.10 11.40 8.79
C GLU A 279 -1.03 12.08 8.01
N GLY A 280 -2.06 11.32 7.62
CA GLY A 280 -3.25 11.88 6.98
C GLY A 280 -3.99 12.89 7.86
N LEU A 281 -4.08 12.64 9.18
CA LEU A 281 -4.65 13.58 10.13
C LEU A 281 -3.80 14.87 10.26
N ILE A 282 -2.47 14.74 10.32
CA ILE A 282 -1.54 15.87 10.35
C ILE A 282 -1.73 16.70 9.08
N GLN A 283 -1.72 16.08 7.91
CA GLN A 283 -1.91 16.76 6.63
C GLN A 283 -3.27 17.49 6.54
N ARG A 284 -4.31 16.92 7.13
CA ARG A 284 -5.64 17.55 7.19
C ARG A 284 -5.65 18.81 8.06
N HIS A 285 -4.84 18.87 9.12
CA HIS A 285 -4.80 20.00 10.06
C HIS A 285 -3.77 21.08 9.67
N GLN A 286 -2.88 20.80 8.74
CA GLN A 286 -1.99 21.80 8.16
C GLN A 286 -2.80 22.66 7.19
N PRO A 287 -2.88 24.00 7.37
CA PRO A 287 -3.48 24.87 6.37
C PRO A 287 -2.70 24.74 5.04
N ALA A 288 -3.42 24.81 3.92
CA ALA A 288 -2.82 24.62 2.59
C ALA A 288 -1.68 25.62 2.31
N ASP A 289 -1.74 26.80 2.92
CA ASP A 289 -0.73 27.85 2.78
C ASP A 289 0.62 27.52 3.46
N GLU A 290 0.62 26.71 4.54
CA GLU A 290 1.86 26.28 5.18
C GLU A 290 2.54 25.12 4.44
N ALA A 291 1.77 24.26 3.77
CA ALA A 291 2.32 23.16 2.98
C ALA A 291 3.02 23.65 1.70
N GLU A 292 2.62 24.79 1.12
CA GLU A 292 3.34 25.46 0.03
C GLU A 292 4.56 26.24 0.54
N ALA A 293 4.53 26.75 1.77
CA ALA A 293 5.65 27.46 2.38
C ALA A 293 6.80 26.53 2.84
N GLU A 294 6.49 25.29 3.31
CA GLU A 294 7.52 24.27 3.59
C GLU A 294 8.11 23.64 2.32
N ALA A 295 7.34 23.62 1.22
CA ALA A 295 7.84 23.14 -0.08
C ALA A 295 8.71 24.18 -0.79
N ALA A 296 8.60 25.44 -0.42
CA ALA A 296 9.52 26.52 -0.76
C ALA A 296 10.50 26.70 0.40
N GLU A 297 11.55 25.88 0.48
CA GLU A 297 12.70 26.24 1.29
C GLU A 297 13.08 27.69 0.94
N PRO A 298 13.19 28.60 1.92
CA PRO A 298 13.61 29.96 1.62
C PRO A 298 14.97 29.86 0.95
N LEU A 299 15.03 30.20 -0.34
CA LEU A 299 16.27 30.32 -1.07
C LEU A 299 17.26 31.06 -0.19
N ALA A 300 18.41 30.45 0.06
CA ALA A 300 19.45 31.06 0.87
C ALA A 300 19.76 32.46 0.32
N GLU A 301 20.07 33.43 1.21
CA GLU A 301 20.26 34.85 0.80
C GLU A 301 21.24 35.00 -0.36
N TRP A 302 22.26 34.14 -0.43
CA TRP A 302 23.24 34.11 -1.52
C TRP A 302 22.65 33.64 -2.85
N GLU A 303 21.59 32.83 -2.84
CA GLU A 303 20.90 32.29 -4.01
C GLU A 303 19.91 33.35 -4.57
N ARG A 304 19.34 34.19 -3.70
CA ARG A 304 18.55 35.38 -4.08
C ARG A 304 19.44 36.45 -4.72
N GLU A 305 20.61 36.72 -4.14
CA GLU A 305 21.60 37.65 -4.74
C GLU A 305 22.08 37.21 -6.12
N LEU A 306 22.24 35.88 -6.35
CA LEU A 306 22.59 35.33 -7.66
C LEU A 306 21.48 35.48 -8.69
N LEU A 307 20.22 35.36 -8.28
CA LEU A 307 19.05 35.57 -9.15
C LEU A 307 18.79 37.05 -9.44
N GLU A 308 19.08 37.94 -8.54
CA GLU A 308 18.99 39.40 -8.75
C GLU A 308 20.12 39.96 -9.60
N GLN A 309 21.33 39.34 -9.54
CA GLN A 309 22.46 39.67 -10.42
C GLN A 309 22.37 39.03 -11.80
N GLY A 310 21.46 38.08 -12.01
CA GLY A 310 21.26 37.33 -13.25
C GLY A 310 20.20 37.89 -14.21
N ALA A 311 19.70 39.11 -14.02
CA ALA A 311 18.80 39.73 -15.00
C ALA A 311 19.62 40.24 -16.20
N PRO A 312 19.43 39.75 -17.43
CA PRO A 312 20.20 40.21 -18.57
C PRO A 312 19.76 41.62 -18.96
N VAL A 313 20.66 42.58 -18.78
CA VAL A 313 20.59 43.84 -19.51
C VAL A 313 20.90 43.52 -20.95
N ALA A 314 19.90 43.55 -21.79
CA ALA A 314 20.06 43.45 -23.24
C ALA A 314 20.67 44.77 -23.74
N THR A 315 21.99 44.79 -24.03
CA THR A 315 22.59 45.68 -25.01
C THR A 315 23.97 45.17 -25.43
N ASP A 316 24.14 45.09 -26.76
CA ASP A 316 25.38 45.00 -27.53
C ASP A 316 26.30 43.77 -27.41
N VAL A 317 25.96 42.78 -28.23
CA VAL A 317 26.85 41.71 -28.67
C VAL A 317 27.61 42.19 -29.91
N ALA A 318 28.76 42.83 -29.76
CA ALA A 318 29.65 43.11 -30.92
C ALA A 318 31.15 43.29 -30.63
N GLU A 319 31.66 43.20 -29.39
CA GLU A 319 33.10 43.50 -29.19
C GLU A 319 33.88 42.65 -28.15
N VAL A 320 33.46 41.41 -27.84
CA VAL A 320 34.17 40.57 -26.84
C VAL A 320 34.71 39.24 -27.39
N GLU A 321 34.86 39.07 -28.70
CA GLU A 321 35.47 37.85 -29.26
C GLU A 321 36.98 37.88 -29.52
N THR A 322 37.69 38.97 -29.18
CA THR A 322 39.12 39.05 -29.48
C THR A 322 40.07 39.09 -28.26
N VAL A 323 39.54 39.06 -27.02
CA VAL A 323 40.40 39.13 -25.81
C VAL A 323 40.50 37.78 -25.07
N ALA A 324 39.63 36.80 -25.37
CA ALA A 324 39.64 35.51 -24.68
C ALA A 324 40.61 34.46 -25.26
N THR A 325 41.26 34.74 -26.41
CA THR A 325 42.19 33.80 -27.03
C THR A 325 43.66 34.06 -26.70
N GLU A 326 44.00 35.23 -26.16
CA GLU A 326 45.41 35.52 -25.76
C GLU A 326 45.74 35.06 -24.29
N SER A 327 44.81 34.98 -23.40
CA SER A 327 45.09 34.55 -22.02
C SER A 327 45.20 33.02 -21.82
N ALA A 328 44.66 32.23 -22.75
CA ALA A 328 44.78 30.78 -22.70
C ALA A 328 46.08 30.23 -23.30
N ALA A 329 46.79 31.03 -24.10
CA ALA A 329 48.06 30.63 -24.69
C ALA A 329 49.25 30.83 -23.73
N ASP A 330 49.16 31.79 -22.83
CA ASP A 330 50.25 32.08 -21.89
C ASP A 330 50.27 31.11 -20.68
N GLU A 331 49.11 30.58 -20.26
CA GLU A 331 49.06 29.56 -19.18
C GLU A 331 49.57 28.18 -19.63
N ILE A 332 49.48 27.84 -20.90
CA ILE A 332 49.98 26.56 -21.43
C ILE A 332 51.52 26.62 -21.55
N ALA A 333 52.09 27.77 -21.92
CA ALA A 333 53.55 27.95 -22.03
C ALA A 333 54.24 27.96 -20.66
N ALA A 334 53.58 28.42 -19.61
CA ALA A 334 54.13 28.42 -18.25
C ALA A 334 54.14 27.02 -17.60
N ASN A 335 53.21 26.16 -17.96
CA ASN A 335 53.12 24.80 -17.39
C ASN A 335 54.08 23.80 -18.06
N GLU A 336 54.46 24.00 -19.33
CA GLU A 336 55.48 23.15 -20.00
C GLU A 336 56.92 23.46 -19.52
N ALA A 337 57.20 24.69 -19.04
CA ALA A 337 58.50 25.05 -18.51
C ALA A 337 58.78 24.47 -17.12
N VAL A 338 57.76 24.18 -16.32
CA VAL A 338 57.91 23.59 -14.98
C VAL A 338 58.12 22.08 -15.06
N VAL A 339 57.54 21.40 -16.02
CA VAL A 339 57.71 19.93 -16.18
C VAL A 339 59.09 19.57 -16.79
N ALA A 340 59.74 20.49 -17.49
CA ALA A 340 61.07 20.23 -18.09
C ALA A 340 62.22 20.41 -17.09
N THR A 341 62.00 21.03 -15.93
CA THR A 341 63.03 21.20 -14.86
C THR A 341 63.03 20.10 -13.79
N GLU A 342 61.96 19.32 -13.68
CA GLU A 342 61.90 18.17 -12.74
C GLU A 342 62.39 16.83 -13.36
N ALA A 343 62.71 16.78 -14.63
CA ALA A 343 63.25 15.60 -15.31
C ALA A 343 64.78 15.59 -15.46
N ALA A 344 65.48 16.57 -14.90
CA ALA A 344 66.96 16.73 -15.01
C ALA A 344 67.71 16.71 -13.66
N GLU A 345 67.06 16.31 -12.57
CA GLU A 345 67.66 15.86 -11.29
C GLU A 345 67.27 14.42 -11.00
#